data_1ec1107e094452e2babe498ecc811bc4
#
_entry.id   1ec1107e094452e2babe498ecc811bc4
#
_cell.length_a   1.000
_cell.length_b   1.000
_cell.length_c   1.000
_cell.angle_alpha   90.00
_cell.angle_beta   90.00
_cell.angle_gamma   90.00
#
_symmetry.space_group_name_H-M   'P 1'
#
loop_
_entity.id
_entity.type
_entity.pdbx_description
1 polymer ?
#
loop_
_entity_poly.entity_id
_entity_poly.type
_entity_poly.pdbx_seq_one_letter_code
_entity_poly.pdbx_strand_id
1 'polypeptide(L)'
;MFAAALASTMIGATTPKTHVVTIEGVQFNPQELTVQRGDRVVWVNKDLFPHTATASAKSFDSGNIAPKASWTYVARSPGEYAYSCTFHPTMKGKLIVQPPGSK
;
A
#
# COMPACT_ATOMS: atom_id res chain seq x y z
N MET A 1 -10.57 30.54 26.28
CA MET A 1 -11.13 29.92 26.16
C MET A 1 -11.18 29.15 25.24
N PHE A 2 -11.13 28.64 24.79
CA PHE A 2 -11.09 28.22 23.69
C PHE A 2 -10.21 27.13 23.45
N ALA A 3 -9.28 26.89 24.16
CA ALA A 3 -8.34 25.83 23.95
C ALA A 3 -8.96 24.47 23.96
N ALA A 4 -9.98 24.33 24.74
CA ALA A 4 -10.63 23.03 24.81
C ALA A 4 -11.21 22.63 23.47
N ALA A 5 -11.73 23.56 22.72
CA ALA A 5 -12.31 23.23 21.44
C ALA A 5 -11.23 22.75 20.48
N LEU A 6 -10.06 23.33 20.56
CA LEU A 6 -8.99 22.90 19.69
C LEU A 6 -8.57 21.47 20.00
N ALA A 7 -8.51 21.13 21.27
CA ALA A 7 -8.12 19.80 21.64
C ALA A 7 -9.10 18.77 21.07
N SER A 8 -10.38 19.08 21.08
CA SER A 8 -11.34 18.10 20.60
C SER A 8 -11.21 17.87 19.10
N THR A 9 -10.74 18.85 18.36
CA THR A 9 -10.57 18.63 16.92
C THR A 9 -9.44 17.67 16.61
N MET A 10 -8.56 17.44 17.56
CA MET A 10 -7.46 16.52 17.33
C MET A 10 -7.81 15.08 17.61
N ILE A 11 -8.92 14.85 18.29
CA ILE A 11 -9.22 13.52 18.79
C ILE A 11 -9.44 12.52 17.68
N GLY A 12 -10.08 12.91 16.62
CA GLY A 12 -10.37 12.01 15.53
C GLY A 12 -9.25 11.84 14.52
N ALA A 13 -8.19 12.61 14.67
CA ALA A 13 -7.13 12.57 13.67
C ALA A 13 -6.26 11.34 13.87
N THR A 14 -5.89 10.69 12.78
CA THR A 14 -4.96 9.58 12.80
C THR A 14 -3.79 9.94 11.91
N THR A 15 -2.58 9.58 12.38
CA THR A 15 -1.38 9.79 11.59
C THR A 15 -1.26 8.66 10.58
N PRO A 16 -1.07 8.97 9.31
CA PRO A 16 -0.87 7.92 8.32
C PRO A 16 0.36 7.08 8.67
N LYS A 17 0.24 5.80 8.43
CA LYS A 17 1.34 4.86 8.65
C LYS A 17 1.93 4.47 7.30
N THR A 18 3.17 4.03 7.34
CA THR A 18 3.86 3.51 6.16
C THR A 18 4.06 2.02 6.34
N HIS A 19 3.64 1.27 5.35
CA HIS A 19 3.78 -0.19 5.32
C HIS A 19 4.70 -0.56 4.18
N VAL A 20 5.51 -1.58 4.36
CA VAL A 20 6.46 -2.00 3.33
C VAL A 20 6.08 -3.39 2.84
N VAL A 21 5.99 -3.53 1.53
CA VAL A 21 5.87 -4.82 0.87
C VAL A 21 7.20 -5.07 0.17
N THR A 22 7.89 -6.12 0.57
CA THR A 22 9.16 -6.49 -0.05
C THR A 22 8.87 -7.38 -1.25
N ILE A 23 9.52 -7.10 -2.36
CA ILE A 23 9.48 -7.96 -3.55
C ILE A 23 10.80 -8.70 -3.57
N GLU A 24 10.74 -10.00 -3.34
CA GLU A 24 11.95 -10.81 -3.29
C GLU A 24 11.59 -12.27 -3.59
N GLY A 25 12.41 -12.92 -4.42
CA GLY A 25 12.13 -14.27 -4.82
C GLY A 25 10.89 -14.39 -5.69
N VAL A 26 10.59 -13.36 -6.48
CA VAL A 26 9.41 -13.31 -7.34
C VAL A 26 8.13 -13.44 -6.50
N GLN A 27 8.12 -12.81 -5.34
CA GLN A 27 6.97 -12.84 -4.43
C GLN A 27 6.79 -11.47 -3.79
N PHE A 28 5.54 -11.15 -3.47
CA PHE A 28 5.21 -10.01 -2.61
C PHE A 28 5.16 -10.49 -1.17
N ASN A 29 5.84 -9.80 -0.28
CA ASN A 29 5.89 -10.17 1.12
C ASN A 29 5.71 -8.94 2.02
N PRO A 30 4.62 -8.86 2.76
CA PRO A 30 3.56 -9.86 2.89
C PRO A 30 2.72 -9.93 1.62
N GLN A 31 2.15 -11.10 1.36
CA GLN A 31 1.31 -11.28 0.20
C GLN A 31 -0.04 -10.58 0.38
N GLU A 32 -0.55 -10.56 1.59
CA GLU A 32 -1.79 -9.87 1.91
C GLU A 32 -1.51 -8.83 2.99
N LEU A 33 -1.94 -7.60 2.76
CA LEU A 33 -1.67 -6.49 3.67
C LEU A 33 -2.94 -5.69 3.88
N THR A 34 -3.26 -5.41 5.14
CA THR A 34 -4.39 -4.57 5.50
C THR A 34 -3.87 -3.23 6.03
N VAL A 35 -4.38 -2.17 5.46
CA VAL A 35 -4.00 -0.80 5.84
C VAL A 35 -5.27 0.02 6.03
N GLN A 36 -5.12 1.22 6.55
CA GLN A 36 -6.23 2.16 6.68
C GLN A 36 -6.13 3.23 5.60
N ARG A 37 -7.29 3.77 5.24
CA ARG A 37 -7.30 4.85 4.25
C ARG A 37 -6.37 5.96 4.70
N GLY A 38 -5.55 6.43 3.79
CA GLY A 38 -4.57 7.48 4.07
C GLY A 38 -3.18 6.94 4.32
N ASP A 39 -3.05 5.65 4.61
CA ASP A 39 -1.74 5.05 4.83
C ASP A 39 -0.96 4.96 3.52
N ARG A 40 0.35 4.85 3.65
CA ARG A 40 1.24 4.67 2.51
C ARG A 40 1.71 3.23 2.45
N VAL A 41 1.81 2.72 1.25
CA VAL A 41 2.35 1.38 1.00
C VAL A 41 3.55 1.55 0.07
N VAL A 42 4.69 1.01 0.48
CA VAL A 42 5.93 1.11 -0.29
C VAL A 42 6.31 -0.29 -0.73
N TRP A 43 6.36 -0.51 -2.04
CA TRP A 43 6.90 -1.77 -2.59
C TRP A 43 8.38 -1.56 -2.84
N VAL A 44 9.21 -2.43 -2.28
CA VAL A 44 10.67 -2.35 -2.42
C VAL A 44 11.14 -3.57 -3.18
N ASN A 45 11.73 -3.37 -4.34
CA ASN A 45 12.19 -4.48 -5.18
C ASN A 45 13.61 -4.90 -4.79
N LYS A 46 13.71 -6.08 -4.20
CA LYS A 46 15.00 -6.65 -3.83
C LYS A 46 15.47 -7.73 -4.77
N ASP A 47 14.73 -8.01 -5.82
CA ASP A 47 15.16 -8.92 -6.86
C ASP A 47 16.12 -8.22 -7.83
N LEU A 48 16.73 -9.00 -8.69
CA LEU A 48 17.73 -8.48 -9.64
C LEU A 48 17.12 -8.08 -10.98
N PHE A 49 15.79 -8.11 -11.11
CA PHE A 49 15.11 -7.72 -12.34
C PHE A 49 13.86 -6.93 -11.98
N PRO A 50 13.30 -6.20 -12.94
CA PRO A 50 12.15 -5.34 -12.63
C PRO A 50 10.89 -6.13 -12.34
N HIS A 51 10.03 -5.55 -11.51
CA HIS A 51 8.69 -6.06 -11.23
C HIS A 51 7.70 -4.90 -11.30
N THR A 52 6.42 -5.23 -11.25
CA THR A 52 5.37 -4.22 -11.12
C THR A 52 4.43 -4.60 -10.00
N ALA A 53 3.70 -3.62 -9.47
CA ALA A 53 2.57 -3.85 -8.58
C ALA A 53 1.36 -3.25 -9.29
N THR A 54 0.59 -4.09 -9.94
CA THR A 54 -0.48 -3.66 -10.83
C THR A 54 -1.80 -4.24 -10.38
N ALA A 55 -2.73 -3.39 -9.97
CA ALA A 55 -4.04 -3.83 -9.52
C ALA A 55 -4.85 -4.37 -10.71
N SER A 56 -5.58 -5.47 -10.48
CA SER A 56 -6.36 -6.10 -11.54
C SER A 56 -7.40 -5.17 -12.13
N ALA A 57 -8.00 -4.33 -11.29
CA ALA A 57 -9.02 -3.38 -11.73
C ALA A 57 -8.43 -2.02 -12.10
N LYS A 58 -7.09 -1.93 -12.20
CA LYS A 58 -6.41 -0.70 -12.60
C LYS A 58 -6.50 0.43 -11.58
N SER A 59 -6.82 0.11 -10.34
CA SER A 59 -6.89 1.11 -9.28
C SER A 59 -5.53 1.72 -8.99
N PHE A 60 -4.47 0.95 -9.20
CA PHE A 60 -3.10 1.46 -9.12
C PHE A 60 -2.20 0.64 -10.04
N ASP A 61 -1.11 1.24 -10.44
CA ASP A 61 -0.14 0.58 -11.30
C ASP A 61 1.20 1.27 -11.09
N SER A 62 2.16 0.54 -10.59
CA SER A 62 3.46 1.11 -10.32
C SER A 62 4.27 1.36 -11.58
N GLY A 63 3.93 0.68 -12.68
CA GLY A 63 4.88 0.57 -13.77
C GLY A 63 6.09 -0.21 -13.30
N ASN A 64 7.19 -0.12 -14.02
CA ASN A 64 8.39 -0.87 -13.68
C ASN A 64 9.02 -0.35 -12.41
N ILE A 65 9.25 -1.26 -11.45
CA ILE A 65 10.04 -0.97 -10.27
C ILE A 65 11.38 -1.66 -10.51
N ALA A 66 12.42 -0.86 -10.77
CA ALA A 66 13.74 -1.39 -11.07
C ALA A 66 14.33 -2.11 -9.85
N PRO A 67 15.33 -2.97 -10.06
CA PRO A 67 16.06 -3.55 -8.93
C PRO A 67 16.52 -2.46 -7.95
N LYS A 68 16.32 -2.69 -6.67
CA LYS A 68 16.71 -1.79 -5.58
C LYS A 68 15.89 -0.50 -5.53
N ALA A 69 14.92 -0.34 -6.42
CA ALA A 69 14.03 0.81 -6.39
C ALA A 69 12.77 0.49 -5.59
N SER A 70 11.98 1.52 -5.35
CA SER A 70 10.72 1.37 -4.64
C SER A 70 9.66 2.24 -5.28
N TRP A 71 8.40 1.95 -4.95
CA TRP A 71 7.25 2.73 -5.41
C TRP A 71 6.29 2.89 -4.26
N THR A 72 5.79 4.09 -4.06
CA THR A 72 4.89 4.42 -2.97
C THR A 72 3.50 4.72 -3.49
N TYR A 73 2.50 4.14 -2.85
CA TYR A 73 1.11 4.35 -3.15
C TYR A 73 0.39 4.82 -1.89
N VAL A 74 -0.44 5.85 -2.02
CA VAL A 74 -1.28 6.31 -0.92
C VAL A 74 -2.63 5.63 -1.06
N ALA A 75 -3.04 4.87 -0.04
CA ALA A 75 -4.29 4.13 -0.07
C ALA A 75 -5.46 5.08 0.18
N ARG A 76 -6.19 5.45 -0.88
CA ARG A 76 -7.20 6.49 -0.78
C ARG A 76 -8.61 5.97 -0.62
N SER A 77 -8.92 4.82 -1.18
CA SER A 77 -10.29 4.32 -1.21
C SER A 77 -10.39 2.97 -0.52
N PRO A 78 -11.28 2.83 0.46
CA PRO A 78 -11.49 1.53 1.09
C PRO A 78 -11.93 0.49 0.07
N GLY A 79 -11.51 -0.74 0.28
CA GLY A 79 -11.84 -1.85 -0.60
C GLY A 79 -10.76 -2.90 -0.58
N GLU A 80 -10.94 -3.92 -1.41
CA GLU A 80 -9.96 -4.98 -1.58
C GLU A 80 -9.43 -4.92 -3.00
N TYR A 81 -8.12 -4.96 -3.12
CA TYR A 81 -7.44 -4.77 -4.38
C TYR A 81 -6.49 -5.94 -4.62
N ALA A 82 -6.88 -6.83 -5.51
CA ALA A 82 -5.96 -7.86 -5.99
C ALA A 82 -4.96 -7.22 -6.94
N TYR A 83 -3.71 -7.59 -6.84
CA TYR A 83 -2.69 -7.06 -7.74
C TYR A 83 -1.69 -8.15 -8.11
N SER A 84 -0.92 -7.90 -9.13
CA SER A 84 0.07 -8.85 -9.61
C SER A 84 1.20 -8.10 -10.30
N CYS A 85 2.25 -8.84 -10.64
CA CYS A 85 3.32 -8.32 -11.49
C CYS A 85 2.98 -8.64 -12.94
N THR A 86 3.04 -7.65 -13.83
CA THR A 86 2.70 -7.87 -15.23
C THR A 86 3.68 -8.80 -15.94
N PHE A 87 4.91 -8.88 -15.44
CA PHE A 87 5.91 -9.78 -16.03
C PHE A 87 5.79 -11.21 -15.53
N HIS A 88 5.14 -11.41 -14.38
CA HIS A 88 5.01 -12.71 -13.73
C HIS A 88 3.60 -12.83 -13.21
N PRO A 89 2.62 -13.22 -14.05
CA PRO A 89 1.22 -13.17 -13.65
C PRO A 89 0.84 -14.02 -12.44
N THR A 90 1.66 -15.03 -12.11
CA THR A 90 1.39 -15.83 -10.90
C THR A 90 1.91 -15.17 -9.64
N MET A 91 2.66 -14.07 -9.76
CA MET A 91 3.15 -13.31 -8.63
C MET A 91 2.04 -12.37 -8.18
N LYS A 92 1.32 -12.74 -7.13
CA LYS A 92 0.07 -12.08 -6.75
C LYS A 92 0.12 -11.58 -5.32
N GLY A 93 -0.61 -10.49 -5.07
CA GLY A 93 -0.80 -9.95 -3.75
C GLY A 93 -2.21 -9.41 -3.60
N LYS A 94 -2.53 -8.98 -2.39
CA LYS A 94 -3.82 -8.36 -2.09
C LYS A 94 -3.60 -7.23 -1.10
N LEU A 95 -4.15 -6.07 -1.41
CA LEU A 95 -4.16 -4.93 -0.51
C LEU A 95 -5.59 -4.70 -0.06
N ILE A 96 -5.78 -4.63 1.25
CA ILE A 96 -7.08 -4.35 1.85
C ILE A 96 -6.98 -2.99 2.51
N VAL A 97 -7.84 -2.07 2.09
CA VAL A 97 -7.88 -0.71 2.62
C VAL A 97 -9.16 -0.56 3.42
N GLN A 98 -9.04 -0.24 4.69
CA GLN A 98 -10.16 -0.06 5.59
C GLN A 98 -10.42 1.43 5.81
N PRO A 99 -11.66 1.79 6.19
CA PRO A 99 -11.91 3.16 6.59
C PRO A 99 -11.01 3.56 7.77
N PRO A 100 -10.72 4.85 7.93
CA PRO A 100 -9.90 5.30 9.04
C PRO A 100 -10.51 4.88 10.37
N GLY A 101 -9.65 4.45 11.31
CA GLY A 101 -10.11 4.07 12.63
C GLY A 101 -10.71 2.69 12.72
N SER A 102 -10.73 1.93 11.64
CA SER A 102 -11.23 0.56 11.68
C SER A 102 -10.26 -0.35 12.39
N LYS A 103 -10.80 -1.41 13.00
CA LYS A 103 -9.99 -2.38 13.73
C LYS A 103 -9.85 -3.68 12.99
#